data_9328ad1004c23cbbd510247c7e771637
#
_entry.id   9328ad1004c23cbbd510247c7e771637
#
_cell.length_a   1.000
_cell.length_b   1.000
_cell.length_c   1.000
_cell.angle_alpha   90.00
_cell.angle_beta   90.00
_cell.angle_gamma   90.00
#
_symmetry.space_group_name_H-M   'P 1'
#
loop_
_entity.id
_entity.type
_entity.pdbx_description
1 polymer ?
#
loop_
_entity_poly.entity_id
_entity_poly.type
_entity_poly.pdbx_seq_one_letter_code
_entity_poly.pdbx_strand_id
1 'polypeptide(L)'
;MYSFQAGAGRRRNKQTIRLLCVVIFLLVIALTGVIFAYARSAGVNQKTTDALIARAISEAGNAQNAVYRLTQSSGSNTTTLLATVRGHIYAIQSLNILTSNIYGPGTVLADADLLSACVKTLDECETRIQAGSVFTDLTTALRDNVDAVVAGFGQPVH
;
A
#
# COMPACT_ATOMS: atom_id res chain seq x y z
N MET A 1 40.66 -70.45 -20.50
CA MET A 1 39.47 -69.93 -21.18
C MET A 1 38.80 -68.87 -20.25
N TYR A 2 39.13 -67.63 -20.45
CA TYR A 2 38.45 -66.52 -19.72
C TYR A 2 37.69 -65.72 -20.76
N SER A 3 36.38 -65.85 -20.80
CA SER A 3 35.51 -65.06 -21.66
C SER A 3 35.16 -63.74 -20.96
N PHE A 4 35.52 -62.71 -21.59
CA PHE A 4 35.36 -61.30 -21.17
C PHE A 4 33.89 -60.87 -21.23
N GLN A 5 33.22 -60.64 -20.08
CA GLN A 5 31.92 -59.99 -19.95
C GLN A 5 32.08 -58.49 -19.88
N ALA A 6 32.53 -57.84 -20.95
CA ALA A 6 32.78 -56.41 -20.99
C ALA A 6 31.63 -55.59 -21.64
N GLY A 7 30.48 -56.21 -21.95
CA GLY A 7 29.43 -55.52 -22.73
C GLY A 7 28.25 -54.91 -21.96
N ALA A 8 27.97 -55.37 -20.76
CA ALA A 8 26.75 -54.99 -20.02
C ALA A 8 26.86 -53.65 -19.29
N GLY A 9 28.06 -53.28 -18.82
CA GLY A 9 28.25 -52.01 -18.05
C GLY A 9 28.14 -50.75 -18.88
N ARG A 10 28.50 -50.80 -20.16
CA ARG A 10 28.56 -49.59 -21.03
C ARG A 10 27.17 -49.13 -21.50
N ARG A 11 26.19 -50.05 -21.62
CA ARG A 11 24.81 -49.70 -21.98
C ARG A 11 24.04 -49.12 -20.79
N ARG A 12 24.26 -49.62 -19.58
CA ARG A 12 23.65 -49.16 -18.36
C ARG A 12 24.05 -47.71 -18.04
N ASN A 13 25.32 -47.38 -18.24
CA ASN A 13 25.84 -46.04 -18.01
C ASN A 13 25.24 -44.98 -18.98
N LYS A 14 25.02 -45.35 -20.26
CA LYS A 14 24.38 -44.45 -21.24
C LYS A 14 22.92 -44.18 -20.95
N GLN A 15 22.17 -45.13 -20.40
CA GLN A 15 20.79 -44.95 -19.99
C GLN A 15 20.69 -44.05 -18.74
N THR A 16 21.57 -44.24 -17.76
CA THR A 16 21.65 -43.42 -16.54
C THR A 16 21.99 -41.97 -16.88
N ILE A 17 22.94 -41.76 -17.80
CA ILE A 17 23.31 -40.40 -18.25
C ILE A 17 22.12 -39.71 -18.96
N ARG A 18 21.40 -40.44 -19.84
CA ARG A 18 20.20 -39.88 -20.51
C ARG A 18 19.10 -39.53 -19.53
N LEU A 19 18.86 -40.39 -18.55
CA LEU A 19 17.85 -40.12 -17.50
C LEU A 19 18.25 -38.92 -16.63
N LEU A 20 19.53 -38.82 -16.29
CA LEU A 20 20.06 -37.64 -15.55
C LEU A 20 19.91 -36.36 -16.35
N CYS A 21 20.19 -36.36 -17.66
CA CYS A 21 20.00 -35.22 -18.53
C CYS A 21 18.53 -34.77 -18.61
N VAL A 22 17.59 -35.73 -18.68
CA VAL A 22 16.14 -35.44 -18.68
C VAL A 22 15.71 -34.81 -17.34
N VAL A 23 16.18 -35.37 -16.23
CA VAL A 23 15.86 -34.80 -14.88
C VAL A 23 16.41 -33.39 -14.73
N ILE A 24 17.66 -33.13 -15.15
CA ILE A 24 18.25 -31.81 -15.11
C ILE A 24 17.47 -30.85 -15.99
N PHE A 25 17.05 -31.26 -17.18
CA PHE A 25 16.27 -30.42 -18.09
C PHE A 25 14.89 -30.05 -17.50
N LEU A 26 14.22 -31.03 -16.87
CA LEU A 26 12.95 -30.80 -16.17
C LEU A 26 13.12 -29.85 -14.98
N LEU A 27 14.22 -29.99 -14.21
CA LEU A 27 14.54 -29.07 -13.12
C LEU A 27 14.79 -27.64 -13.60
N VAL A 28 15.49 -27.46 -14.72
CA VAL A 28 15.74 -26.14 -15.31
C VAL A 28 14.44 -25.50 -15.76
N ILE A 29 13.53 -26.27 -16.41
CA ILE A 29 12.20 -25.76 -16.81
C ILE A 29 11.38 -25.37 -15.58
N ALA A 30 11.35 -26.20 -14.54
CA ALA A 30 10.64 -25.89 -13.31
C ALA A 30 11.19 -24.62 -12.63
N LEU A 31 12.51 -24.50 -12.55
CA LEU A 31 13.18 -23.33 -11.95
C LEU A 31 12.88 -22.04 -12.74
N THR A 32 12.95 -22.11 -14.08
CA THR A 32 12.61 -20.95 -14.94
C THR A 32 11.15 -20.56 -14.79
N GLY A 33 10.24 -21.52 -14.67
CA GLY A 33 8.82 -21.28 -14.41
C GLY A 33 8.58 -20.58 -13.08
N VAL A 34 9.27 -21.01 -12.02
CA VAL A 34 9.19 -20.37 -10.69
C VAL A 34 9.74 -18.94 -10.72
N ILE A 35 10.90 -18.71 -11.35
CA ILE A 35 11.51 -17.38 -11.49
C ILE A 35 10.58 -16.44 -12.26
N PHE A 36 9.97 -16.93 -13.36
CA PHE A 36 9.05 -16.13 -14.16
C PHE A 36 7.76 -15.80 -13.41
N ALA A 37 7.20 -16.75 -12.66
CA ALA A 37 6.04 -16.53 -11.81
C ALA A 37 6.35 -15.52 -10.70
N TYR A 38 7.52 -15.62 -10.08
CA TYR A 38 7.97 -14.67 -9.04
C TYR A 38 8.19 -13.26 -9.60
N ALA A 39 8.85 -13.13 -10.74
CA ALA A 39 9.06 -11.83 -11.40
C ALA A 39 7.75 -11.17 -11.82
N ARG A 40 6.77 -11.96 -12.30
CA ARG A 40 5.43 -11.48 -12.65
C ARG A 40 4.66 -11.02 -11.40
N SER A 41 4.75 -11.77 -10.32
CA SER A 41 4.11 -11.41 -9.02
C SER A 41 4.70 -10.11 -8.46
N ALA A 42 6.03 -9.94 -8.50
CA ALA A 42 6.69 -8.72 -8.05
C ALA A 42 6.25 -7.48 -8.85
N GLY A 43 6.14 -7.61 -10.18
CA GLY A 43 5.70 -6.50 -11.04
C GLY A 43 4.22 -6.12 -10.84
N VAL A 44 3.35 -7.06 -10.50
CA VAL A 44 1.94 -6.79 -10.15
C VAL A 44 1.88 -6.08 -8.79
N ASN A 45 2.65 -6.53 -7.81
CA ASN A 45 2.70 -5.92 -6.49
C ASN A 45 3.14 -4.46 -6.56
N GLN A 46 4.18 -4.15 -7.34
CA GLN A 46 4.66 -2.78 -7.50
C GLN A 46 3.60 -1.85 -8.10
N LYS A 47 2.93 -2.27 -9.19
CA LYS A 47 1.85 -1.49 -9.79
C LYS A 47 0.68 -1.25 -8.84
N THR A 48 0.36 -2.24 -8.00
CA THR A 48 -0.70 -2.11 -6.99
C THR A 48 -0.29 -1.12 -5.91
N THR A 49 0.96 -1.19 -5.44
CA THR A 49 1.50 -0.24 -4.47
C THR A 49 1.47 1.19 -5.01
N ASP A 50 1.95 1.40 -6.24
CA ASP A 50 1.96 2.72 -6.88
C ASP A 50 0.54 3.28 -7.01
N ALA A 51 -0.44 2.43 -7.36
CA ALA A 51 -1.85 2.82 -7.45
C ALA A 51 -2.44 3.21 -6.08
N LEU A 52 -2.11 2.45 -5.02
CA LEU A 52 -2.57 2.77 -3.65
C LEU A 52 -1.96 4.08 -3.16
N ILE A 53 -0.67 4.30 -3.38
CA ILE A 53 0.02 5.55 -3.05
C ILE A 53 -0.59 6.73 -3.81
N ALA A 54 -0.77 6.60 -5.12
CA ALA A 54 -1.37 7.66 -5.95
C ALA A 54 -2.79 8.00 -5.49
N ARG A 55 -3.58 6.99 -5.10
CA ARG A 55 -4.92 7.19 -4.55
C ARG A 55 -4.87 7.91 -3.20
N ALA A 56 -3.99 7.50 -2.29
CA ALA A 56 -3.84 8.13 -0.98
C ALA A 56 -3.40 9.60 -1.10
N ILE A 57 -2.46 9.91 -2.00
CA ILE A 57 -2.05 11.29 -2.30
C ILE A 57 -3.23 12.11 -2.83
N SER A 58 -4.04 11.54 -3.72
CA SER A 58 -5.23 12.21 -4.26
C SER A 58 -6.26 12.50 -3.17
N GLU A 59 -6.52 11.55 -2.26
CA GLU A 59 -7.43 11.76 -1.14
C GLU A 59 -6.91 12.82 -0.17
N ALA A 60 -5.59 12.81 0.13
CA ALA A 60 -4.97 13.81 0.98
C ALA A 60 -5.04 15.23 0.37
N GLY A 61 -4.79 15.36 -0.93
CA GLY A 61 -4.94 16.64 -1.65
C GLY A 61 -6.39 17.12 -1.65
N ASN A 62 -7.37 16.24 -1.78
CA ASN A 62 -8.78 16.58 -1.70
C ASN A 62 -9.18 17.02 -0.28
N ALA A 63 -8.67 16.35 0.76
CA ALA A 63 -8.86 16.76 2.15
C ALA A 63 -8.28 18.16 2.39
N GLN A 64 -7.04 18.41 1.92
CA GLN A 64 -6.38 19.71 2.02
C GLN A 64 -7.19 20.82 1.37
N ASN A 65 -7.68 20.59 0.14
CA ASN A 65 -8.54 21.56 -0.56
C ASN A 65 -9.85 21.84 0.19
N ALA A 66 -10.47 20.81 0.77
CA ALA A 66 -11.69 20.95 1.55
C ALA A 66 -11.45 21.74 2.84
N VAL A 67 -10.34 21.49 3.55
CA VAL A 67 -9.94 22.27 4.73
C VAL A 67 -9.61 23.71 4.37
N TYR A 68 -8.91 23.95 3.27
CA TYR A 68 -8.64 25.32 2.80
C TYR A 68 -9.93 26.08 2.52
N ARG A 69 -10.91 25.45 1.87
CA ARG A 69 -12.24 26.03 1.68
C ARG A 69 -12.98 26.28 3.00
N LEU A 70 -12.80 25.39 3.98
CA LEU A 70 -13.38 25.51 5.30
C LEU A 70 -12.85 26.77 6.03
N THR A 71 -11.54 27.05 5.92
CA THR A 71 -10.96 28.28 6.51
C THR A 71 -11.43 29.59 5.87
N GLN A 72 -11.94 29.51 4.63
CA GLN A 72 -12.44 30.67 3.89
C GLN A 72 -13.97 30.81 3.97
N SER A 73 -14.69 29.77 4.42
CA SER A 73 -16.15 29.80 4.44
C SER A 73 -16.70 30.43 5.73
N SER A 74 -17.63 31.32 5.56
CA SER A 74 -18.41 31.89 6.65
C SER A 74 -19.81 31.25 6.71
N GLY A 75 -19.92 30.13 7.43
CA GLY A 75 -21.20 29.67 8.01
C GLY A 75 -21.95 28.54 7.27
N SER A 76 -22.54 28.76 6.11
CA SER A 76 -23.58 27.83 5.59
C SER A 76 -23.10 26.48 5.06
N ASN A 77 -21.82 26.34 4.68
CA ASN A 77 -21.27 25.10 4.10
C ASN A 77 -20.31 24.37 5.04
N THR A 78 -20.12 24.81 6.25
CA THR A 78 -19.13 24.30 7.20
C THR A 78 -19.31 22.83 7.49
N THR A 79 -20.54 22.40 7.83
CA THR A 79 -20.84 20.99 8.14
C THR A 79 -20.57 20.08 6.95
N THR A 80 -20.94 20.53 5.74
CA THR A 80 -20.68 19.74 4.50
C THR A 80 -19.18 19.63 4.24
N LEU A 81 -18.41 20.69 4.44
CA LEU A 81 -16.95 20.67 4.25
C LEU A 81 -16.27 19.78 5.29
N LEU A 82 -16.69 19.83 6.57
CA LEU A 82 -16.17 18.92 7.61
C LEU A 82 -16.48 17.45 7.27
N ALA A 83 -17.70 17.14 6.82
CA ALA A 83 -18.07 15.80 6.39
C ALA A 83 -17.22 15.36 5.18
N THR A 84 -16.92 16.27 4.25
CA THR A 84 -16.05 16.00 3.10
C THR A 84 -14.63 15.70 3.54
N VAL A 85 -14.03 16.50 4.43
CA VAL A 85 -12.70 16.24 5.00
C VAL A 85 -12.69 14.89 5.71
N ARG A 86 -13.68 14.60 6.55
CA ARG A 86 -13.82 13.32 7.25
C ARG A 86 -13.86 12.15 6.27
N GLY A 87 -14.60 12.26 5.19
CA GLY A 87 -14.69 11.23 4.14
C GLY A 87 -13.32 10.91 3.54
N HIS A 88 -12.54 11.94 3.20
CA HIS A 88 -11.19 11.76 2.64
C HIS A 88 -10.21 11.16 3.66
N ILE A 89 -10.24 11.58 4.93
CA ILE A 89 -9.40 11.02 6.00
C ILE A 89 -9.73 9.52 6.21
N TYR A 90 -11.01 9.14 6.26
CA TYR A 90 -11.42 7.74 6.35
C TYR A 90 -11.03 6.92 5.12
N ALA A 91 -11.04 7.53 3.93
CA ALA A 91 -10.54 6.86 2.72
C ALA A 91 -9.04 6.53 2.84
N ILE A 92 -8.22 7.45 3.36
CA ILE A 92 -6.78 7.21 3.60
C ILE A 92 -6.59 6.13 4.67
N GLN A 93 -7.35 6.13 5.77
CA GLN A 93 -7.30 5.07 6.79
C GLN A 93 -7.66 3.70 6.20
N SER A 94 -8.68 3.65 5.34
CA SER A 94 -9.07 2.41 4.64
C SER A 94 -7.97 1.90 3.71
N LEU A 95 -7.26 2.81 3.03
CA LEU A 95 -6.11 2.48 2.20
C LEU A 95 -4.93 1.97 3.05
N ASN A 96 -4.68 2.53 4.24
CA ASN A 96 -3.69 2.03 5.19
C ASN A 96 -4.00 0.59 5.62
N ILE A 97 -5.27 0.30 5.97
CA ILE A 97 -5.70 -1.06 6.35
C ILE A 97 -5.52 -2.02 5.18
N LEU A 98 -5.91 -1.62 3.97
CA LEU A 98 -5.75 -2.44 2.78
C LEU A 98 -4.27 -2.73 2.49
N THR A 99 -3.41 -1.73 2.60
CA THR A 99 -1.96 -1.86 2.40
C THR A 99 -1.36 -2.81 3.43
N SER A 100 -1.70 -2.66 4.71
CA SER A 100 -1.25 -3.54 5.78
C SER A 100 -1.72 -5.00 5.58
N ASN A 101 -2.93 -5.21 5.07
CA ASN A 101 -3.44 -6.55 4.77
C ASN A 101 -2.74 -7.21 3.57
N ILE A 102 -2.30 -6.43 2.58
CA ILE A 102 -1.65 -6.94 1.37
C ILE A 102 -0.15 -7.16 1.61
N TYR A 103 0.53 -6.23 2.27
CA TYR A 103 2.00 -6.19 2.36
C TYR A 103 2.53 -6.53 3.75
N GLY A 104 1.64 -6.71 4.73
CA GLY A 104 1.99 -7.11 6.10
C GLY A 104 1.82 -5.99 7.12
N PRO A 105 1.75 -6.37 8.41
CA PRO A 105 1.55 -5.44 9.51
C PRO A 105 2.69 -4.42 9.59
N GLY A 106 2.34 -3.15 9.79
CA GLY A 106 3.30 -2.04 9.85
C GLY A 106 3.55 -1.33 8.52
N THR A 107 3.09 -1.88 7.39
CA THR A 107 3.14 -1.16 6.11
C THR A 107 1.97 -0.19 6.04
N VAL A 108 2.27 1.10 6.14
CA VAL A 108 1.27 2.17 6.10
C VAL A 108 1.65 3.19 5.03
N LEU A 109 0.63 3.80 4.40
CA LEU A 109 0.80 4.86 3.39
C LEU A 109 0.92 6.24 4.03
N ALA A 110 0.21 6.44 5.15
CA ALA A 110 0.21 7.66 5.94
C ALA A 110 0.29 7.32 7.42
N ASP A 111 0.86 8.21 8.21
CA ASP A 111 0.99 8.05 9.65
C ASP A 111 -0.39 7.95 10.31
N ALA A 112 -0.59 6.87 11.07
CA ALA A 112 -1.84 6.57 11.75
C ALA A 112 -2.16 7.57 12.86
N ASP A 113 -1.14 8.09 13.55
CA ASP A 113 -1.30 9.05 14.63
C ASP A 113 -1.75 10.41 14.07
N LEU A 114 -1.20 10.85 12.92
CA LEU A 114 -1.65 12.05 12.23
C LEU A 114 -3.10 11.92 11.74
N LEU A 115 -3.47 10.78 11.17
CA LEU A 115 -4.86 10.54 10.76
C LEU A 115 -5.82 10.52 11.94
N SER A 116 -5.41 9.95 13.07
CA SER A 116 -6.17 9.96 14.32
C SER A 116 -6.32 11.38 14.87
N ALA A 117 -5.26 12.19 14.83
CA ALA A 117 -5.31 13.60 15.21
C ALA A 117 -6.29 14.41 14.33
N CYS A 118 -6.31 14.15 13.01
CA CYS A 118 -7.30 14.76 12.12
C CYS A 118 -8.73 14.41 12.53
N VAL A 119 -9.02 13.13 12.80
CA VAL A 119 -10.38 12.69 13.21
C VAL A 119 -10.78 13.35 14.53
N LYS A 120 -9.89 13.38 15.52
CA LYS A 120 -10.15 14.01 16.81
C LYS A 120 -10.47 15.50 16.65
N THR A 121 -9.69 16.22 15.84
CA THR A 121 -9.94 17.64 15.59
C THR A 121 -11.27 17.87 14.86
N LEU A 122 -11.66 16.97 13.95
CA LEU A 122 -12.98 16.99 13.29
C LEU A 122 -14.12 16.80 14.28
N ASP A 123 -13.99 15.85 15.23
CA ASP A 123 -14.99 15.61 16.27
C ASP A 123 -15.15 16.84 17.20
N GLU A 124 -14.04 17.49 17.54
CA GLU A 124 -14.06 18.71 18.32
C GLU A 124 -14.71 19.87 17.56
N CYS A 125 -14.45 20.01 16.24
CA CYS A 125 -15.13 20.99 15.39
C CYS A 125 -16.65 20.78 15.39
N GLU A 126 -17.11 19.55 15.18
CA GLU A 126 -18.54 19.22 15.18
C GLU A 126 -19.19 19.52 16.54
N THR A 127 -18.51 19.16 17.63
CA THR A 127 -18.99 19.46 18.99
C THR A 127 -19.16 20.94 19.21
N ARG A 128 -18.20 21.78 18.79
CA ARG A 128 -18.30 23.24 18.92
C ARG A 128 -19.37 23.84 18.04
N ILE A 129 -19.57 23.32 16.83
CA ILE A 129 -20.66 23.75 15.95
C ILE A 129 -22.02 23.48 16.60
N GLN A 130 -22.20 22.29 17.16
CA GLN A 130 -23.43 21.92 17.87
C GLN A 130 -23.69 22.82 19.09
N ALA A 131 -22.63 23.25 19.78
CA ALA A 131 -22.69 24.16 20.89
C ALA A 131 -22.83 25.63 20.47
N GLY A 132 -22.86 25.97 19.18
CA GLY A 132 -22.89 27.33 18.68
C GLY A 132 -21.64 28.16 18.99
N SER A 133 -20.51 27.49 19.25
CA SER A 133 -19.25 28.12 19.66
C SER A 133 -18.33 28.37 18.47
N VAL A 134 -17.43 29.35 18.60
CA VAL A 134 -16.39 29.65 17.61
C VAL A 134 -15.36 28.51 17.60
N PHE A 135 -14.90 28.09 16.41
CA PHE A 135 -13.96 26.97 16.21
C PHE A 135 -12.82 27.27 15.21
N THR A 136 -12.51 28.57 15.02
CA THR A 136 -11.46 29.02 14.09
C THR A 136 -10.08 28.47 14.46
N ASP A 137 -9.78 28.29 15.73
CA ASP A 137 -8.57 27.67 16.26
C ASP A 137 -8.46 26.18 15.82
N LEU A 138 -9.59 25.46 15.84
CA LEU A 138 -9.66 24.07 15.42
C LEU A 138 -9.54 23.92 13.89
N THR A 139 -10.06 24.87 13.11
CA THR A 139 -9.86 24.80 11.64
C THR A 139 -8.40 25.01 11.25
N THR A 140 -7.68 25.84 12.01
CA THR A 140 -6.23 26.02 11.82
C THR A 140 -5.48 24.73 12.20
N ALA A 141 -5.79 24.14 13.37
CA ALA A 141 -5.21 22.87 13.80
C ALA A 141 -5.52 21.73 12.82
N LEU A 142 -6.74 21.66 12.30
CA LEU A 142 -7.13 20.67 11.29
C LEU A 142 -6.32 20.84 10.00
N ARG A 143 -6.12 22.09 9.56
CA ARG A 143 -5.28 22.37 8.38
C ARG A 143 -3.86 21.91 8.61
N ASP A 144 -3.26 22.24 9.74
CA ASP A 144 -1.87 21.89 10.03
C ASP A 144 -1.69 20.36 10.11
N ASN A 145 -2.67 19.64 10.68
CA ASN A 145 -2.67 18.16 10.70
C ASN A 145 -2.80 17.57 9.28
N VAL A 146 -3.69 18.11 8.45
CA VAL A 146 -3.87 17.62 7.06
C VAL A 146 -2.64 17.95 6.21
N ASP A 147 -2.05 19.14 6.39
CA ASP A 147 -0.80 19.50 5.71
C ASP A 147 0.35 18.59 6.10
N ALA A 148 0.43 18.17 7.37
CA ALA A 148 1.40 17.17 7.84
C ALA A 148 1.16 15.79 7.19
N VAL A 149 -0.08 15.35 7.02
CA VAL A 149 -0.43 14.12 6.28
C VAL A 149 0.04 14.21 4.83
N VAL A 150 -0.22 15.32 4.15
CA VAL A 150 0.22 15.54 2.76
C VAL A 150 1.75 15.54 2.64
N ALA A 151 2.43 16.22 3.57
CA ALA A 151 3.88 16.27 3.61
C ALA A 151 4.51 14.86 3.84
N GLY A 152 3.84 14.01 4.60
CA GLY A 152 4.28 12.63 4.85
C GLY A 152 4.39 11.78 3.59
N PHE A 153 3.55 12.02 2.58
CA PHE A 153 3.64 11.32 1.29
C PHE A 153 4.85 11.73 0.43
N GLY A 154 5.51 12.85 0.73
CA GLY A 154 6.73 13.29 0.04
C GLY A 154 8.01 12.68 0.60
N GLN A 155 7.94 11.94 1.71
CA GLN A 155 9.08 11.26 2.31
C GLN A 155 9.20 9.83 1.76
N PRO A 156 10.42 9.34 1.44
CA PRO A 156 10.57 7.94 1.06
C PRO A 156 10.12 7.04 2.22
N VAL A 157 9.22 6.11 1.92
CA VAL A 157 8.76 5.08 2.87
C VAL A 157 9.96 4.20 3.21
N HIS A 158 10.40 4.21 4.46
CA HIS A 158 11.49 3.39 4.99
C HIS A 158 10.98 2.02 5.44
#